data_63da3a0445d0b9957862f073a9629f38
#
_entry.id   63da3a0445d0b9957862f073a9629f38
#
_cell.length_a   1.000
_cell.length_b   1.000
_cell.length_c   1.000
_cell.angle_alpha   90.00
_cell.angle_beta   90.00
_cell.angle_gamma   90.00
#
_symmetry.space_group_name_H-M   'P 1'
#
loop_
_entity.id
_entity.type
_entity.pdbx_description
1 polymer ?
#
loop_
_entity_poly.entity_id
_entity_poly.type
_entity_poly.pdbx_seq_one_letter_code
_entity_poly.pdbx_strand_id
1 'polypeptide(L)'
;MATSTSVDKTADDLLTCTICLKTFIVPKYLPCLHTFCETCIHTYITSSVKGDKSTGFKCPICRRLVSFEEKGENPETWSKQLPGNHFVLSLMNRNAIIKSEKLCNSCERNGKLDKAVSWCIVCEEAYCKTCENYHKSLKVTLQHSIIPLKDIQESNIDSFISDVVF
;
A
#
# COMPACT_ATOMS: atom_id res chain seq x y z
N MET A 1 -7.22 30.60 28.45
CA MET A 1 -8.06 29.49 27.97
C MET A 1 -7.49 29.01 26.63
N ALA A 2 -6.72 27.95 26.65
CA ALA A 2 -6.14 27.37 25.45
C ALA A 2 -7.12 26.31 24.91
N THR A 3 -7.74 26.59 23.79
CA THR A 3 -8.58 25.61 23.08
C THR A 3 -7.67 24.63 22.35
N SER A 4 -7.54 23.43 22.90
CA SER A 4 -6.95 22.29 22.20
C SER A 4 -7.84 21.94 21.02
N THR A 5 -7.49 22.38 19.83
CA THR A 5 -8.03 21.79 18.59
C THR A 5 -7.41 20.42 18.44
N SER A 6 -8.13 19.38 18.86
CA SER A 6 -7.87 18.01 18.43
C SER A 6 -8.04 17.97 16.91
N VAL A 7 -6.93 17.91 16.18
CA VAL A 7 -6.94 17.62 14.75
C VAL A 7 -7.42 16.19 14.63
N ASP A 8 -8.69 16.05 14.26
CA ASP A 8 -9.29 14.77 13.87
C ASP A 8 -8.56 14.34 12.59
N LYS A 9 -7.53 13.51 12.74
CA LYS A 9 -6.80 12.94 11.59
C LYS A 9 -7.77 12.03 10.88
N THR A 10 -8.28 12.49 9.75
CA THR A 10 -9.13 11.66 8.90
C THR A 10 -8.36 10.44 8.43
N ALA A 11 -9.06 9.33 8.14
CA ALA A 11 -8.43 8.10 7.63
C ALA A 11 -7.58 8.37 6.37
N ASP A 12 -7.90 9.39 5.61
CA ASP A 12 -7.16 9.82 4.42
C ASP A 12 -5.77 10.39 4.77
N ASP A 13 -5.58 11.04 5.93
CA ASP A 13 -4.26 11.54 6.36
C ASP A 13 -3.28 10.40 6.65
N LEU A 14 -3.79 9.25 7.14
CA LEU A 14 -2.98 8.06 7.41
C LEU A 14 -2.50 7.36 6.13
N LEU A 15 -3.16 7.62 5.01
CA LEU A 15 -2.86 7.02 3.70
C LEU A 15 -2.08 7.97 2.78
N THR A 16 -1.52 9.05 3.34
CA THR A 16 -0.87 10.12 2.59
C THR A 16 0.66 10.09 2.75
N CYS A 17 1.37 10.09 1.63
CA CYS A 17 2.83 10.21 1.60
C CYS A 17 3.26 11.63 1.96
N THR A 18 4.10 11.81 2.98
CA THR A 18 4.57 13.12 3.45
C THR A 18 5.54 13.82 2.48
N ILE A 19 6.06 13.14 1.47
CA ILE A 19 6.94 13.74 0.45
C ILE A 19 6.12 14.36 -0.68
N CYS A 20 5.17 13.62 -1.26
CA CYS A 20 4.37 14.12 -2.40
C CYS A 20 2.99 14.64 -2.00
N LEU A 21 2.58 14.48 -0.74
CA LEU A 21 1.27 14.89 -0.19
C LEU A 21 0.08 14.26 -0.93
N LYS A 22 0.28 13.07 -1.50
CA LYS A 22 -0.74 12.29 -2.19
C LYS A 22 -0.89 10.93 -1.53
N THR A 23 -1.99 10.24 -1.82
CA THR A 23 -2.19 8.83 -1.43
C THR A 23 -0.97 8.00 -1.85
N PHE A 24 -0.57 7.06 -1.01
CA PHE A 24 0.59 6.21 -1.29
C PHE A 24 0.47 5.48 -2.64
N ILE A 25 1.60 5.38 -3.34
CA ILE A 25 1.79 4.53 -4.51
C ILE A 25 2.97 3.60 -4.19
N VAL A 26 2.74 2.29 -4.20
CA VAL A 26 3.73 1.28 -3.79
C VAL A 26 4.38 1.67 -2.45
N PRO A 27 3.64 1.59 -1.33
CA PRO A 27 4.13 2.04 -0.02
C PRO A 27 5.30 1.19 0.46
N LYS A 28 6.41 1.85 0.78
CA LYS A 28 7.62 1.27 1.37
C LYS A 28 7.82 1.84 2.76
N TYR A 29 8.24 1.02 3.72
CA TYR A 29 8.55 1.50 5.06
C TYR A 29 10.03 1.34 5.42
N LEU A 30 10.49 2.25 6.27
CA LEU A 30 11.85 2.23 6.82
C LEU A 30 11.89 1.49 8.16
N PRO A 31 13.07 1.07 8.67
CA PRO A 31 13.20 0.47 10.00
C PRO A 31 12.62 1.31 11.15
N CYS A 32 12.47 2.62 10.95
CA CYS A 32 11.80 3.54 11.87
C CYS A 32 10.29 3.62 11.67
N LEU A 33 9.70 2.74 10.85
CA LEU A 33 8.28 2.61 10.52
C LEU A 33 7.66 3.77 9.72
N HIS A 34 8.44 4.78 9.34
CA HIS A 34 7.95 5.81 8.44
C HIS A 34 7.78 5.27 7.04
N THR A 35 6.64 5.58 6.42
CA THR A 35 6.21 5.04 5.11
C THR A 35 6.21 6.13 4.05
N PHE A 36 6.62 5.78 2.84
CA PHE A 36 6.70 6.67 1.67
C PHE A 36 6.32 5.90 0.41
N CYS A 37 5.94 6.61 -0.66
CA CYS A 37 5.88 6.00 -1.99
C CYS A 37 7.28 5.52 -2.40
N GLU A 38 7.39 4.39 -3.10
CA GLU A 38 8.68 3.88 -3.59
C GLU A 38 9.43 4.92 -4.43
N THR A 39 8.73 5.60 -5.35
CA THR A 39 9.32 6.65 -6.20
C THR A 39 9.78 7.87 -5.39
N CYS A 40 9.02 8.26 -4.38
CA CYS A 40 9.37 9.41 -3.54
C CYS A 40 10.61 9.15 -2.71
N ILE A 41 10.70 7.99 -2.07
CA ILE A 41 11.89 7.63 -1.28
C ILE A 41 13.10 7.36 -2.18
N HIS A 42 12.90 6.82 -3.39
CA HIS A 42 13.94 6.66 -4.39
C HIS A 42 14.57 8.01 -4.77
N THR A 43 13.75 8.98 -5.17
CA THR A 43 14.22 10.33 -5.53
C THR A 43 14.92 11.00 -4.35
N TYR A 44 14.40 10.85 -3.13
CA TYR A 44 15.05 11.38 -1.94
C TYR A 44 16.43 10.75 -1.70
N ILE A 45 16.55 9.44 -1.79
CA ILE A 45 17.83 8.71 -1.62
C ILE A 45 18.84 9.20 -2.64
N THR A 46 18.51 9.16 -3.93
CA THR A 46 19.41 9.52 -5.02
C THR A 46 19.84 10.99 -4.99
N SER A 47 19.01 11.88 -4.47
CA SER A 47 19.35 13.30 -4.28
C SER A 47 20.19 13.57 -3.04
N SER A 48 20.02 12.78 -1.97
CA SER A 48 20.66 12.99 -0.67
C SER A 48 22.02 12.32 -0.55
N VAL A 49 22.22 11.20 -1.23
CA VAL A 49 23.44 10.40 -1.20
C VAL A 49 24.36 10.87 -2.33
N LYS A 50 25.38 11.66 -1.97
CA LYS A 50 26.40 12.11 -2.92
C LYS A 50 27.69 11.33 -2.70
N GLY A 51 28.06 10.46 -3.68
CA GLY A 51 29.34 9.76 -3.76
C GLY A 51 29.32 8.29 -3.35
N ASP A 52 30.29 7.52 -3.89
CA ASP A 52 30.41 6.06 -3.84
C ASP A 52 30.68 5.43 -2.44
N LYS A 53 30.75 6.24 -1.38
CA LYS A 53 31.13 5.79 -0.03
C LYS A 53 29.99 5.81 0.99
N SER A 54 28.80 6.17 0.58
CA SER A 54 27.67 6.22 1.50
C SER A 54 27.12 4.81 1.76
N THR A 55 27.00 4.44 3.04
CA THR A 55 26.48 3.15 3.49
C THR A 55 25.01 3.23 3.90
N GLY A 56 24.33 4.37 3.63
CA GLY A 56 22.95 4.56 4.02
C GLY A 56 22.48 6.00 3.84
N PHE A 57 21.24 6.25 4.24
CA PHE A 57 20.60 7.57 4.21
C PHE A 57 19.81 7.85 5.50
N LYS A 58 19.45 9.12 5.72
CA LYS A 58 18.63 9.51 6.88
C LYS A 58 17.16 9.55 6.51
N CYS A 59 16.29 9.04 7.39
CA CYS A 59 14.85 9.14 7.22
C CYS A 59 14.41 10.61 7.06
N PRO A 60 13.60 10.95 6.05
CA PRO A 60 13.10 12.32 5.83
C PRO A 60 12.34 12.91 7.02
N ILE A 61 11.69 12.08 7.82
CA ILE A 61 10.85 12.52 8.96
C ILE A 61 11.66 12.58 10.26
N CYS A 62 12.22 11.44 10.71
CA CYS A 62 12.84 11.34 12.04
C CYS A 62 14.37 11.43 12.01
N ARG A 63 14.99 11.53 10.85
CA ARG A 63 16.45 11.63 10.63
C ARG A 63 17.25 10.42 11.13
N ARG A 64 16.62 9.32 11.54
CA ARG A 64 17.29 8.06 11.85
C ARG A 64 18.05 7.56 10.63
N LEU A 65 19.27 7.07 10.86
CA LEU A 65 20.09 6.46 9.82
C LEU A 65 19.46 5.11 9.41
N VAL A 66 19.32 4.89 8.12
CA VAL A 66 18.96 3.63 7.48
C VAL A 66 20.20 3.14 6.75
N SER A 67 20.80 2.06 7.24
CA SER A 67 22.04 1.52 6.70
C SER A 67 21.76 0.32 5.80
N PHE A 68 22.57 0.15 4.77
CA PHE A 68 22.65 -1.03 3.92
C PHE A 68 24.00 -1.69 4.13
N GLU A 69 24.00 -2.99 4.46
CA GLU A 69 25.18 -3.68 5.01
C GLU A 69 26.27 -3.97 3.97
N GLU A 70 25.94 -4.02 2.69
CA GLU A 70 26.92 -4.33 1.65
C GLU A 70 27.60 -3.05 1.13
N LYS A 71 28.90 -2.97 1.37
CA LYS A 71 29.74 -1.89 0.82
C LYS A 71 29.76 -1.97 -0.71
N GLY A 72 29.20 -0.96 -1.37
CA GLY A 72 29.23 -0.84 -2.84
C GLY A 72 27.89 -1.02 -3.53
N GLU A 73 26.81 -1.21 -2.80
CA GLU A 73 25.48 -1.19 -3.40
C GLU A 73 25.11 0.19 -3.94
N ASN A 74 24.60 0.20 -5.18
CA ASN A 74 24.17 1.42 -5.84
C ASN A 74 22.96 2.02 -5.09
N PRO A 75 23.02 3.27 -4.60
CA PRO A 75 21.89 3.94 -3.94
C PRO A 75 20.59 3.93 -4.74
N GLU A 76 20.68 3.80 -6.06
CA GLU A 76 19.52 3.68 -6.95
C GLU A 76 18.69 2.41 -6.71
N THR A 77 19.28 1.35 -6.12
CA THR A 77 18.60 0.09 -5.84
C THR A 77 17.97 0.04 -4.45
N TRP A 78 18.37 0.90 -3.52
CA TRP A 78 17.98 0.83 -2.11
C TRP A 78 16.47 0.97 -1.89
N SER A 79 15.80 1.81 -2.66
CA SER A 79 14.34 1.96 -2.55
C SER A 79 13.58 0.66 -2.84
N LYS A 80 14.09 -0.16 -3.77
CA LYS A 80 13.51 -1.45 -4.15
C LYS A 80 13.71 -2.51 -3.08
N GLN A 81 14.83 -2.44 -2.35
CA GLN A 81 15.16 -3.36 -1.25
C GLN A 81 14.31 -3.07 0.01
N LEU A 82 13.80 -1.85 0.16
CA LEU A 82 12.91 -1.52 1.26
C LEU A 82 11.65 -2.40 1.23
N PRO A 83 11.22 -2.92 2.38
CA PRO A 83 10.03 -3.76 2.44
C PRO A 83 8.77 -2.98 2.09
N GLY A 84 7.82 -3.66 1.43
CA GLY A 84 6.49 -3.12 1.14
C GLY A 84 5.65 -3.00 2.41
N ASN A 85 4.93 -1.90 2.58
CA ASN A 85 4.00 -1.74 3.69
C ASN A 85 2.65 -2.37 3.36
N HIS A 86 2.52 -3.67 3.58
CA HIS A 86 1.30 -4.43 3.31
C HIS A 86 0.12 -3.95 4.15
N PHE A 87 0.35 -3.49 5.39
CA PHE A 87 -0.71 -2.95 6.23
C PHE A 87 -1.32 -1.69 5.62
N VAL A 88 -0.48 -0.72 5.22
CA VAL A 88 -0.95 0.49 4.53
C VAL A 88 -1.65 0.13 3.23
N LEU A 89 -1.11 -0.83 2.45
CA LEU A 89 -1.72 -1.29 1.21
C LEU A 89 -3.12 -1.90 1.45
N SER A 90 -3.28 -2.69 2.50
CA SER A 90 -4.58 -3.26 2.88
C SER A 90 -5.59 -2.17 3.26
N LEU A 91 -5.17 -1.16 4.02
CA LEU A 91 -6.01 -0.01 4.36
C LEU A 91 -6.43 0.79 3.11
N MET A 92 -5.50 1.00 2.17
CA MET A 92 -5.80 1.68 0.89
C MET A 92 -6.83 0.90 0.08
N ASN A 93 -6.66 -0.42 -0.04
CA ASN A 93 -7.60 -1.28 -0.73
C ASN A 93 -8.99 -1.21 -0.10
N ARG A 94 -9.06 -1.31 1.24
CA ARG A 94 -10.31 -1.18 1.98
C ARG A 94 -10.97 0.17 1.76
N ASN A 95 -10.22 1.26 1.87
CA ASN A 95 -10.75 2.60 1.65
C ASN A 95 -11.32 2.76 0.23
N ALA A 96 -10.62 2.25 -0.79
CA ALA A 96 -11.10 2.25 -2.17
C ALA A 96 -12.38 1.39 -2.34
N ILE A 97 -12.50 0.27 -1.63
CA ILE A 97 -13.71 -0.57 -1.63
C ILE A 97 -14.87 0.21 -1.02
N ILE A 98 -14.69 0.81 0.16
CA ILE A 98 -15.73 1.59 0.86
C ILE A 98 -16.22 2.75 -0.01
N LYS A 99 -15.31 3.45 -0.69
CA LYS A 99 -15.64 4.56 -1.60
C LYS A 99 -16.19 4.09 -2.96
N SER A 100 -16.34 2.79 -3.20
CA SER A 100 -16.73 2.21 -4.51
C SER A 100 -15.81 2.62 -5.67
N GLU A 101 -14.55 2.89 -5.38
CA GLU A 101 -13.53 3.34 -6.34
C GLU A 101 -12.58 2.20 -6.74
N LYS A 102 -12.70 1.02 -6.11
CA LYS A 102 -11.79 -0.10 -6.38
C LYS A 102 -11.93 -0.58 -7.82
N LEU A 103 -10.82 -0.56 -8.54
CA LEU A 103 -10.72 -1.08 -9.90
C LEU A 103 -10.40 -2.58 -9.90
N CYS A 104 -10.78 -3.24 -10.99
CA CYS A 104 -10.42 -4.63 -11.25
C CYS A 104 -8.91 -4.75 -11.50
N ASN A 105 -8.19 -5.50 -10.67
CA ASN A 105 -6.75 -5.64 -10.77
C ASN A 105 -6.30 -6.26 -12.11
N SER A 106 -7.04 -7.23 -12.65
CA SER A 106 -6.74 -7.80 -13.97
C SER A 106 -6.95 -6.80 -15.10
N CYS A 107 -8.01 -6.00 -15.07
CA CYS A 107 -8.29 -4.98 -16.08
C CYS A 107 -7.25 -3.86 -16.02
N GLU A 108 -6.89 -3.41 -14.82
CA GLU A 108 -5.91 -2.36 -14.59
C GLU A 108 -4.52 -2.75 -15.15
N ARG A 109 -4.07 -4.00 -14.95
CA ARG A 109 -2.84 -4.52 -15.58
C ARG A 109 -2.87 -4.49 -17.12
N ASN A 110 -4.06 -4.52 -17.71
CA ASN A 110 -4.28 -4.44 -19.17
C ASN A 110 -4.70 -3.04 -19.64
N GLY A 111 -4.49 -2.01 -18.83
CA GLY A 111 -4.79 -0.62 -19.17
C GLY A 111 -6.29 -0.28 -19.25
N LYS A 112 -7.18 -1.12 -18.65
CA LYS A 112 -8.63 -0.88 -18.59
C LYS A 112 -9.04 -0.45 -17.17
N LEU A 113 -10.03 0.42 -17.07
CA LEU A 113 -10.49 1.00 -15.81
C LEU A 113 -11.87 0.44 -15.39
N ASP A 114 -12.05 -0.87 -15.49
CA ASP A 114 -13.30 -1.51 -15.08
C ASP A 114 -13.40 -1.56 -13.55
N LYS A 115 -14.56 -1.20 -13.01
CA LYS A 115 -14.82 -1.28 -11.57
C LYS A 115 -14.92 -2.73 -11.12
N ALA A 116 -14.33 -3.01 -9.98
CA ALA A 116 -14.45 -4.32 -9.34
C ALA A 116 -15.82 -4.49 -8.68
N VAL A 117 -16.29 -5.74 -8.63
CA VAL A 117 -17.53 -6.15 -7.97
C VAL A 117 -17.32 -7.22 -6.90
N SER A 118 -16.14 -7.87 -6.91
CA SER A 118 -15.80 -8.95 -5.99
C SER A 118 -14.33 -8.93 -5.60
N TRP A 119 -14.00 -9.59 -4.50
CA TRP A 119 -12.67 -9.76 -3.94
C TRP A 119 -12.33 -11.23 -3.75
N CYS A 120 -11.19 -11.67 -4.26
CA CYS A 120 -10.65 -13.01 -3.96
C CYS A 120 -9.76 -12.93 -2.72
N ILE A 121 -10.10 -13.68 -1.67
CA ILE A 121 -9.36 -13.69 -0.41
C ILE A 121 -7.96 -14.28 -0.59
N VAL A 122 -7.84 -15.33 -1.42
CA VAL A 122 -6.57 -16.06 -1.63
C VAL A 122 -5.60 -15.29 -2.51
N CYS A 123 -6.09 -14.65 -3.58
CA CYS A 123 -5.26 -13.85 -4.48
C CYS A 123 -5.03 -12.43 -3.97
N GLU A 124 -5.83 -11.97 -2.99
CA GLU A 124 -5.85 -10.58 -2.52
C GLU A 124 -6.08 -9.56 -3.66
N GLU A 125 -6.95 -9.94 -4.62
CA GLU A 125 -7.25 -9.15 -5.81
C GLU A 125 -8.76 -8.91 -5.99
N ALA A 126 -9.06 -7.73 -6.52
CA ALA A 126 -10.41 -7.32 -6.88
C ALA A 126 -10.70 -7.61 -8.36
N TYR A 127 -11.91 -8.10 -8.66
CA TYR A 127 -12.32 -8.46 -10.02
C TYR A 127 -13.63 -7.81 -10.44
N CYS A 128 -13.71 -7.36 -11.70
CA CYS A 128 -14.97 -7.08 -12.36
C CYS A 128 -15.70 -8.40 -12.68
N LYS A 129 -16.97 -8.34 -13.08
CA LYS A 129 -17.78 -9.55 -13.33
C LYS A 129 -17.17 -10.50 -14.35
N THR A 130 -16.58 -9.97 -15.40
CA THR A 130 -15.91 -10.77 -16.46
C THR A 130 -14.68 -11.50 -15.91
N CYS A 131 -13.80 -10.77 -15.19
CA CYS A 131 -12.59 -11.34 -14.63
C CYS A 131 -12.90 -12.31 -13.48
N GLU A 132 -13.94 -12.08 -12.68
CA GLU A 132 -14.45 -13.01 -11.68
C GLU A 132 -14.86 -14.35 -12.30
N ASN A 133 -15.65 -14.30 -13.37
CA ASN A 133 -16.09 -15.51 -14.08
C ASN A 133 -14.91 -16.29 -14.65
N TYR A 134 -13.93 -15.58 -15.25
CA TYR A 134 -12.71 -16.19 -15.75
C TYR A 134 -11.90 -16.83 -14.62
N HIS A 135 -11.69 -16.13 -13.51
CA HIS A 135 -10.99 -16.62 -12.33
C HIS A 135 -11.63 -17.90 -11.79
N LYS A 136 -12.97 -17.98 -11.72
CA LYS A 136 -13.72 -19.15 -11.28
C LYS A 136 -13.66 -20.33 -12.27
N SER A 137 -13.30 -20.10 -13.52
CA SER A 137 -13.20 -21.17 -14.55
C SER A 137 -11.85 -21.85 -14.57
N LEU A 138 -10.80 -21.25 -13.99
CA LEU A 138 -9.47 -21.81 -13.99
C LEU A 138 -9.31 -22.89 -12.92
N LYS A 139 -8.74 -24.01 -13.26
CA LYS A 139 -8.53 -25.16 -12.35
C LYS A 139 -7.74 -24.76 -11.09
N VAL A 140 -6.74 -23.90 -11.23
CA VAL A 140 -5.85 -23.46 -10.13
C VAL A 140 -6.52 -22.50 -9.14
N THR A 141 -7.60 -21.81 -9.54
CA THR A 141 -8.32 -20.87 -8.72
C THR A 141 -9.76 -21.27 -8.42
N LEU A 142 -10.15 -22.46 -8.88
CA LEU A 142 -11.53 -22.96 -8.74
C LEU A 142 -12.04 -22.98 -7.29
N GLN A 143 -11.14 -23.24 -6.33
CA GLN A 143 -11.47 -23.32 -4.90
C GLN A 143 -11.18 -22.04 -4.13
N HIS A 144 -10.82 -20.95 -4.82
CA HIS A 144 -10.58 -19.68 -4.14
C HIS A 144 -11.89 -19.06 -3.66
N SER A 145 -11.90 -18.61 -2.42
CA SER A 145 -13.05 -17.88 -1.86
C SER A 145 -13.16 -16.48 -2.46
N ILE A 146 -14.31 -16.20 -3.07
CA ILE A 146 -14.61 -14.89 -3.64
C ILE A 146 -15.82 -14.31 -2.92
N ILE A 147 -15.69 -13.09 -2.42
CA ILE A 147 -16.74 -12.36 -1.73
C ILE A 147 -17.16 -11.12 -2.53
N PRO A 148 -18.45 -10.78 -2.57
CA PRO A 148 -18.91 -9.53 -3.18
C PRO A 148 -18.35 -8.31 -2.43
N LEU A 149 -17.93 -7.26 -3.14
CA LEU A 149 -17.42 -6.03 -2.50
C LEU A 149 -18.50 -5.32 -1.66
N LYS A 150 -19.76 -5.43 -2.02
CA LYS A 150 -20.88 -4.89 -1.24
C LYS A 150 -20.93 -5.46 0.18
N ASP A 151 -20.63 -6.74 0.35
CA ASP A 151 -20.66 -7.41 1.66
C ASP A 151 -19.53 -6.87 2.57
N ILE A 152 -18.38 -6.47 1.96
CA ILE A 152 -17.28 -5.81 2.67
C ILE A 152 -17.66 -4.37 3.07
N GLN A 153 -18.42 -3.67 2.22
CA GLN A 153 -18.87 -2.30 2.50
C GLN A 153 -19.91 -2.26 3.66
N GLU A 154 -20.77 -3.25 3.73
CA GLU A 154 -21.83 -3.35 4.73
C GLU A 154 -21.33 -3.93 6.06
N SER A 155 -20.21 -4.68 6.07
CA SER A 155 -19.64 -5.24 7.30
C SER A 155 -19.05 -4.15 8.18
N ASN A 156 -19.57 -4.03 9.40
CA ASN A 156 -19.09 -3.10 10.41
C ASN A 156 -17.60 -3.36 10.74
N ILE A 157 -16.86 -2.29 10.96
CA ILE A 157 -15.39 -2.26 11.17
C ILE A 157 -14.91 -3.19 12.29
N ASP A 158 -15.75 -3.45 13.28
CA ASP A 158 -15.37 -4.14 14.52
C ASP A 158 -15.17 -5.65 14.38
N SER A 159 -15.79 -6.31 13.39
CA SER A 159 -15.67 -7.76 13.21
C SER A 159 -14.38 -8.19 12.48
N PHE A 160 -13.78 -7.34 11.67
CA PHE A 160 -12.57 -7.69 10.91
C PHE A 160 -11.26 -7.43 11.68
N ILE A 161 -11.28 -6.56 12.70
CA ILE A 161 -10.08 -6.30 13.52
C ILE A 161 -9.82 -7.46 14.49
N SER A 162 -10.86 -8.18 14.91
CA SER A 162 -10.70 -9.33 15.80
C SER A 162 -10.03 -10.54 15.16
N ASP A 163 -10.09 -10.68 13.82
CA ASP A 163 -9.52 -11.83 13.12
C ASP A 163 -8.08 -11.60 12.60
N VAL A 164 -7.54 -10.40 12.75
CA VAL A 164 -6.19 -10.02 12.27
C VAL A 164 -5.18 -9.80 13.40
N VAL A 165 -5.64 -9.85 14.66
CA VAL A 165 -4.79 -9.69 15.84
C VAL A 165 -4.57 -11.04 16.53
N PHE A 166 -3.83 -11.94 15.83
CA PHE A 166 -3.08 -13.02 16.48
C PHE A 166 -1.92 -13.46 15.59
#